data_8e1bc6c9aaba4c4b665d5cb8d8bdc7c6
#
_entry.id   8e1bc6c9aaba4c4b665d5cb8d8bdc7c6
#
_cell.length_a   1.000
_cell.length_b   1.000
_cell.length_c   1.000
_cell.angle_alpha   90.00
_cell.angle_beta   90.00
_cell.angle_gamma   90.00
#
_symmetry.space_group_name_H-M   'P 1'
#
loop_
_entity.id
_entity.type
_entity.pdbx_description
1 polymer ?
#
loop_
_entity_poly.entity_id
_entity_poly.type
_entity_poly.pdbx_seq_one_letter_code
_entity_poly.pdbx_strand_id
1 'polypeptide(L)'
;YGESVASVISQIKAISNDLENGLDREELQDTLKPGAARNAIDCALWDLQAKIDKTPLYNELNINLSNEITTAMTLSMDSPKKMAAESFIYKTYDLLKLKLGAKDVLESIRAVREAAPYPKLIIDANEAWTLEQIKLWQEELLSLNVSLIEQPLPAGKDSSLSNFEHMVPICADESCH
;
A
#
# COMPACT_ATOMS: atom_id res chain seq x y z
N TYR A 1 8.54 -7.49 -8.26
CA TYR A 1 9.85 -6.93 -7.83
C TYR A 1 11.05 -7.88 -8.07
N GLY A 2 10.89 -8.93 -8.89
CA GLY A 2 11.98 -9.86 -9.22
C GLY A 2 12.40 -10.82 -8.11
N GLU A 3 11.72 -10.86 -6.99
CA GLU A 3 11.96 -11.78 -5.87
C GLU A 3 10.94 -12.92 -5.87
N SER A 4 11.30 -14.02 -5.23
CA SER A 4 10.41 -15.16 -4.97
C SER A 4 10.46 -15.55 -3.51
N VAL A 5 9.42 -16.19 -3.01
CA VAL A 5 9.41 -16.73 -1.63
C VAL A 5 10.63 -17.60 -1.36
N ALA A 6 11.01 -18.46 -2.32
CA ALA A 6 12.18 -19.32 -2.19
C ALA A 6 13.49 -18.52 -2.08
N SER A 7 13.67 -17.46 -2.90
CA SER A 7 14.87 -16.61 -2.83
C SER A 7 14.95 -15.83 -1.52
N VAL A 8 13.83 -15.30 -1.03
CA VAL A 8 13.77 -14.58 0.26
C VAL A 8 14.13 -15.50 1.42
N ILE A 9 13.52 -16.70 1.48
CA ILE A 9 13.83 -17.70 2.52
C ILE A 9 15.30 -18.14 2.46
N SER A 10 15.86 -18.31 1.26
CA SER A 10 17.28 -18.68 1.10
C SER A 10 18.20 -17.57 1.64
N GLN A 11 17.91 -16.29 1.37
CA GLN A 11 18.69 -15.17 1.89
C GLN A 11 18.63 -15.11 3.43
N ILE A 12 17.46 -15.28 4.02
CA ILE A 12 17.29 -15.29 5.48
C ILE A 12 18.07 -16.43 6.11
N LYS A 13 18.00 -17.64 5.54
CA LYS A 13 18.74 -18.81 6.03
C LYS A 13 20.25 -18.65 5.91
N ALA A 14 20.72 -17.95 4.88
CA ALA A 14 22.16 -17.77 4.67
C ALA A 14 22.84 -16.96 5.79
N ILE A 15 22.10 -16.06 6.46
CA ILE A 15 22.62 -15.21 7.55
C ILE A 15 22.13 -15.64 8.93
N SER A 16 21.52 -16.83 9.07
CA SER A 16 20.96 -17.26 10.37
C SER A 16 22.03 -17.32 11.48
N ASN A 17 23.25 -17.79 11.17
CA ASN A 17 24.33 -17.81 12.14
C ASN A 17 24.77 -16.41 12.58
N ASP A 18 24.78 -15.44 11.66
CA ASP A 18 25.12 -14.05 11.97
C ASP A 18 24.07 -13.44 12.90
N LEU A 19 22.80 -13.70 12.64
CA LEU A 19 21.68 -13.28 13.50
C LEU A 19 21.78 -13.93 14.90
N GLU A 20 22.08 -15.22 15.01
CA GLU A 20 22.28 -15.92 16.27
C GLU A 20 23.49 -15.37 17.05
N ASN A 21 24.49 -14.85 16.36
CA ASN A 21 25.66 -14.21 16.94
C ASN A 21 25.47 -12.72 17.27
N GLY A 22 24.27 -12.18 17.04
CA GLY A 22 23.90 -10.82 17.44
C GLY A 22 24.06 -9.76 16.36
N LEU A 23 24.03 -10.14 15.07
CA LEU A 23 24.03 -9.19 13.95
C LEU A 23 22.95 -8.11 14.20
N ASP A 24 23.36 -6.85 14.21
CA ASP A 24 22.48 -5.73 14.43
C ASP A 24 21.87 -5.15 13.13
N ARG A 25 21.05 -4.09 13.27
CA ARG A 25 20.35 -3.48 12.14
C ARG A 25 21.28 -2.67 11.21
N GLU A 26 22.37 -2.13 11.73
CA GLU A 26 23.36 -1.40 10.92
C GLU A 26 24.18 -2.39 10.08
N GLU A 27 24.68 -3.45 10.71
CA GLU A 27 25.38 -4.54 10.05
C GLU A 27 24.51 -5.26 9.02
N LEU A 28 23.18 -5.37 9.27
CA LEU A 28 22.24 -5.96 8.32
C LEU A 28 22.21 -5.18 6.99
N GLN A 29 22.38 -3.86 7.00
CA GLN A 29 22.37 -3.05 5.78
C GLN A 29 23.51 -3.42 4.82
N ASP A 30 24.65 -3.83 5.38
CA ASP A 30 25.83 -4.23 4.61
C ASP A 30 25.80 -5.74 4.25
N THR A 31 25.09 -6.54 5.07
CA THR A 31 25.01 -8.00 4.90
C THR A 31 24.02 -8.41 3.82
N LEU A 32 22.87 -7.77 3.74
CA LEU A 32 21.83 -8.04 2.74
C LEU A 32 21.55 -6.84 1.86
N LYS A 33 21.40 -7.09 0.57
CA LYS A 33 20.91 -6.05 -0.37
C LYS A 33 19.48 -5.61 -0.03
N PRO A 34 19.06 -4.38 -0.43
CA PRO A 34 17.67 -3.97 -0.34
C PRO A 34 16.74 -5.01 -0.95
N GLY A 35 15.67 -5.36 -0.25
CA GLY A 35 14.71 -6.36 -0.69
C GLY A 35 13.89 -6.92 0.47
N ALA A 36 13.00 -7.87 0.15
CA ALA A 36 12.05 -8.42 1.11
C ALA A 36 12.71 -9.16 2.28
N ALA A 37 13.84 -9.84 2.04
CA ALA A 37 14.57 -10.54 3.11
C ALA A 37 15.13 -9.56 4.13
N ARG A 38 15.83 -8.49 3.66
CA ARG A 38 16.39 -7.46 4.54
C ARG A 38 15.29 -6.74 5.32
N ASN A 39 14.22 -6.33 4.65
CA ASN A 39 13.09 -5.67 5.30
C ASN A 39 12.44 -6.52 6.39
N ALA A 40 12.22 -7.82 6.11
CA ALA A 40 11.63 -8.71 7.09
C ALA A 40 12.49 -8.87 8.36
N ILE A 41 13.81 -9.00 8.18
CA ILE A 41 14.75 -9.12 9.31
C ILE A 41 14.86 -7.79 10.06
N ASP A 42 14.96 -6.66 9.37
CA ASP A 42 15.02 -5.33 9.99
C ASP A 42 13.79 -5.08 10.87
N CYS A 43 12.60 -5.35 10.37
CA CYS A 43 11.37 -5.27 11.15
C CYS A 43 11.39 -6.20 12.38
N ALA A 44 11.91 -7.41 12.24
CA ALA A 44 12.01 -8.37 13.35
C ALA A 44 13.02 -7.92 14.40
N LEU A 45 14.14 -7.33 14.01
CA LEU A 45 15.14 -6.77 14.95
C LEU A 45 14.59 -5.56 15.71
N TRP A 46 13.82 -4.69 15.05
CA TRP A 46 13.12 -3.59 15.72
C TRP A 46 12.11 -4.09 16.76
N ASP A 47 11.31 -5.09 16.41
CA ASP A 47 10.34 -5.69 17.32
C ASP A 47 11.03 -6.41 18.50
N LEU A 48 12.13 -7.10 18.23
CA LEU A 48 12.93 -7.75 19.26
C LEU A 48 13.51 -6.72 20.25
N GLN A 49 14.11 -5.65 19.75
CA GLN A 49 14.69 -4.59 20.59
C GLN A 49 13.63 -3.95 21.49
N ALA A 50 12.48 -3.56 20.92
CA ALA A 50 11.37 -2.99 21.66
C ALA A 50 10.88 -3.93 22.80
N LYS A 51 10.88 -5.24 22.55
CA LYS A 51 10.52 -6.26 23.55
C LYS A 51 11.57 -6.42 24.63
N ILE A 52 12.85 -6.40 24.29
CA ILE A 52 13.96 -6.47 25.25
C ILE A 52 13.92 -5.26 26.19
N ASP A 53 13.78 -4.07 25.62
CA ASP A 53 13.78 -2.81 26.36
C ASP A 53 12.43 -2.53 27.05
N LYS A 54 11.42 -3.34 26.78
CA LYS A 54 10.04 -3.15 27.27
C LYS A 54 9.48 -1.76 26.97
N THR A 55 9.93 -1.20 25.85
CA THR A 55 9.57 0.14 25.40
C THR A 55 8.96 0.04 24.01
N PRO A 56 7.77 0.60 23.78
CA PRO A 56 7.20 0.64 22.44
C PRO A 56 8.11 1.39 21.47
N LEU A 57 8.23 0.89 20.24
CA LEU A 57 9.11 1.43 19.20
C LEU A 57 8.92 2.93 18.95
N TYR A 58 7.68 3.42 18.98
CA TYR A 58 7.40 4.84 18.78
C TYR A 58 8.01 5.73 19.87
N ASN A 59 8.20 5.22 21.10
CA ASN A 59 8.90 5.94 22.17
C ASN A 59 10.40 6.02 21.90
N GLU A 60 11.03 4.94 21.44
CA GLU A 60 12.44 4.92 21.05
C GLU A 60 12.71 5.90 19.90
N LEU A 61 11.81 5.98 18.95
CA LEU A 61 11.91 6.87 17.80
C LEU A 61 11.45 8.30 18.09
N ASN A 62 11.02 8.61 19.32
CA ASN A 62 10.43 9.91 19.70
C ASN A 62 9.28 10.33 18.79
N ILE A 63 8.48 9.36 18.31
CA ILE A 63 7.31 9.61 17.49
C ILE A 63 6.10 9.81 18.38
N ASN A 64 5.46 10.97 18.25
CA ASN A 64 4.19 11.22 18.93
C ASN A 64 3.06 10.60 18.12
N LEU A 65 2.59 9.43 18.51
CA LEU A 65 1.47 8.76 17.86
C LEU A 65 0.13 9.31 18.38
N SER A 66 -0.81 9.53 17.46
CA SER A 66 -2.22 9.62 17.82
C SER A 66 -2.68 8.26 18.35
N ASN A 67 -3.62 8.25 19.32
CA ASN A 67 -4.10 7.00 19.92
C ASN A 67 -4.85 6.11 18.91
N GLU A 68 -5.30 6.66 17.78
CA GLU A 68 -6.07 5.95 16.76
C GLU A 68 -5.53 6.27 15.37
N ILE A 69 -5.33 5.23 14.58
CA ILE A 69 -4.95 5.32 13.16
C ILE A 69 -6.01 4.59 12.35
N THR A 70 -6.64 5.31 11.42
CA THR A 70 -7.59 4.70 10.47
C THR A 70 -6.83 3.79 9.51
N THR A 71 -7.18 2.51 9.50
CA THR A 71 -6.64 1.54 8.55
C THR A 71 -7.63 1.28 7.42
N ALA A 72 -7.13 1.05 6.21
CA ALA A 72 -7.97 0.74 5.06
C ALA A 72 -8.34 -0.76 5.04
N MET A 73 -9.61 -1.06 4.79
CA MET A 73 -10.04 -2.40 4.41
C MET A 73 -9.90 -2.55 2.89
N THR A 74 -9.08 -3.50 2.46
CA THR A 74 -8.83 -3.73 1.04
C THR A 74 -9.87 -4.67 0.43
N LEU A 75 -10.51 -4.22 -0.65
CA LEU A 75 -11.36 -5.03 -1.51
C LEU A 75 -10.55 -5.46 -2.74
N SER A 76 -10.46 -6.77 -2.95
CA SER A 76 -9.77 -7.33 -4.10
C SER A 76 -10.52 -7.06 -5.40
N MET A 77 -9.78 -6.98 -6.51
CA MET A 77 -10.36 -6.81 -7.84
C MET A 77 -11.26 -8.00 -8.20
N ASP A 78 -12.53 -7.70 -8.51
CA ASP A 78 -13.51 -8.66 -9.02
C ASP A 78 -14.55 -7.89 -9.88
N SER A 79 -15.62 -8.55 -10.31
CA SER A 79 -16.72 -7.88 -11.00
C SER A 79 -17.38 -6.79 -10.12
N PRO A 80 -17.93 -5.71 -10.72
CA PRO A 80 -18.57 -4.63 -9.98
C PRO A 80 -19.59 -5.12 -8.96
N LYS A 81 -20.39 -6.12 -9.34
CA LYS A 81 -21.41 -6.73 -8.47
C LYS A 81 -20.82 -7.40 -7.23
N LYS A 82 -19.70 -8.11 -7.38
CA LYS A 82 -19.06 -8.78 -6.24
C LYS A 82 -18.36 -7.78 -5.34
N MET A 83 -17.67 -6.78 -5.91
CA MET A 83 -17.06 -5.70 -5.14
C MET A 83 -18.11 -4.91 -4.35
N ALA A 84 -19.27 -4.64 -4.93
CA ALA A 84 -20.40 -4.03 -4.22
C ALA A 84 -20.89 -4.90 -3.05
N ALA A 85 -21.06 -6.20 -3.27
CA ALA A 85 -21.48 -7.11 -2.22
C ALA A 85 -20.48 -7.19 -1.05
N GLU A 86 -19.18 -7.21 -1.36
CA GLU A 86 -18.13 -7.19 -0.35
C GLU A 86 -18.08 -5.84 0.38
N SER A 87 -18.17 -4.71 -0.34
CA SER A 87 -18.17 -3.39 0.26
C SER A 87 -19.36 -3.16 1.21
N PHE A 88 -20.50 -3.76 0.94
CA PHE A 88 -21.67 -3.70 1.82
C PHE A 88 -21.38 -4.32 3.20
N ILE A 89 -20.54 -5.36 3.26
CA ILE A 89 -20.13 -5.98 4.54
C ILE A 89 -19.31 -4.98 5.37
N TYR A 90 -18.48 -4.17 4.71
CA TYR A 90 -17.58 -3.21 5.33
C TYR A 90 -18.08 -1.76 5.29
N LYS A 91 -19.36 -1.53 5.02
CA LYS A 91 -19.94 -0.18 4.85
C LYS A 91 -19.84 0.73 6.07
N THR A 92 -19.55 0.18 7.25
CA THR A 92 -19.34 0.91 8.50
C THR A 92 -17.89 1.25 8.78
N TYR A 93 -16.96 0.82 7.93
CA TYR A 93 -15.56 1.20 8.01
C TYR A 93 -15.35 2.64 7.53
N ASP A 94 -14.35 3.32 8.07
CA ASP A 94 -14.04 4.69 7.67
C ASP A 94 -13.36 4.77 6.32
N LEU A 95 -12.65 3.71 5.91
CA LEU A 95 -11.79 3.71 4.73
C LEU A 95 -11.78 2.33 4.04
N LEU A 96 -12.10 2.34 2.75
CA LEU A 96 -11.96 1.18 1.86
C LEU A 96 -10.89 1.45 0.81
N LYS A 97 -10.03 0.47 0.56
CA LYS A 97 -9.05 0.48 -0.54
C LYS A 97 -9.52 -0.49 -1.62
N LEU A 98 -9.76 0.01 -2.84
CA LEU A 98 -10.23 -0.79 -3.97
C LEU A 98 -9.06 -1.11 -4.89
N LYS A 99 -8.78 -2.39 -5.12
CA LYS A 99 -7.85 -2.80 -6.16
C LYS A 99 -8.58 -2.84 -7.50
N LEU A 100 -8.13 -2.02 -8.46
CA LEU A 100 -8.78 -1.86 -9.77
C LEU A 100 -7.75 -1.91 -10.89
N GLY A 101 -7.99 -2.81 -11.85
CA GLY A 101 -7.24 -2.82 -13.11
C GLY A 101 -7.72 -1.73 -14.10
N ALA A 102 -7.52 -1.97 -15.40
CA ALA A 102 -7.90 -1.02 -16.45
C ALA A 102 -9.35 -1.17 -16.94
N LYS A 103 -10.09 -2.20 -16.47
CA LYS A 103 -11.45 -2.51 -16.96
C LYS A 103 -12.48 -2.22 -15.88
N ASP A 104 -13.66 -1.81 -16.31
CA ASP A 104 -14.87 -1.61 -15.48
C ASP A 104 -14.64 -0.70 -14.27
N VAL A 105 -13.66 0.23 -14.35
CA VAL A 105 -13.20 1.06 -13.23
C VAL A 105 -14.34 1.88 -12.65
N LEU A 106 -14.96 2.74 -13.46
CA LEU A 106 -16.03 3.62 -12.97
C LEU A 106 -17.27 2.84 -12.56
N GLU A 107 -17.59 1.74 -13.26
CA GLU A 107 -18.71 0.87 -12.91
C GLU A 107 -18.50 0.23 -11.54
N SER A 108 -17.29 -0.28 -11.28
CA SER A 108 -16.93 -0.84 -9.98
C SER A 108 -17.02 0.18 -8.85
N ILE A 109 -16.50 1.39 -9.06
CA ILE A 109 -16.53 2.44 -8.04
C ILE A 109 -17.97 2.89 -7.75
N ARG A 110 -18.80 3.07 -8.80
CA ARG A 110 -20.23 3.40 -8.62
C ARG A 110 -20.95 2.33 -7.82
N ALA A 111 -20.76 1.04 -8.18
CA ALA A 111 -21.38 -0.07 -7.49
C ALA A 111 -20.95 -0.17 -6.02
N VAL A 112 -19.66 0.04 -5.74
CA VAL A 112 -19.13 0.10 -4.37
C VAL A 112 -19.71 1.29 -3.62
N ARG A 113 -19.75 2.49 -4.22
CA ARG A 113 -20.28 3.70 -3.58
C ARG A 113 -21.76 3.58 -3.26
N GLU A 114 -22.56 2.96 -4.15
CA GLU A 114 -23.97 2.68 -3.89
C GLU A 114 -24.16 1.72 -2.71
N ALA A 115 -23.35 0.67 -2.62
CA ALA A 115 -23.42 -0.33 -1.57
C ALA A 115 -22.84 0.15 -0.22
N ALA A 116 -21.81 1.00 -0.26
CA ALA A 116 -21.12 1.59 0.89
C ALA A 116 -20.99 3.11 0.73
N PRO A 117 -22.04 3.90 1.08
CA PRO A 117 -22.08 5.33 0.80
C PRO A 117 -21.16 6.18 1.68
N TYR A 118 -20.73 5.72 2.85
CA TYR A 118 -20.03 6.52 3.84
C TYR A 118 -18.49 6.42 3.83
N PRO A 119 -17.86 5.24 3.63
CA PRO A 119 -16.41 5.12 3.65
C PRO A 119 -15.71 6.07 2.67
N LYS A 120 -14.56 6.60 3.07
CA LYS A 120 -13.62 7.17 2.11
C LYS A 120 -13.10 6.05 1.21
N LEU A 121 -12.83 6.37 -0.06
CA LEU A 121 -12.29 5.39 -1.01
C LEU A 121 -10.87 5.77 -1.40
N ILE A 122 -9.96 4.81 -1.31
CA ILE A 122 -8.66 4.82 -1.97
C ILE A 122 -8.73 3.82 -3.13
N ILE A 123 -8.21 4.21 -4.27
CA ILE A 123 -8.09 3.32 -5.43
C ILE A 123 -6.63 2.98 -5.62
N ASP A 124 -6.31 1.69 -5.65
CA ASP A 124 -5.01 1.18 -6.02
C ASP A 124 -5.12 0.61 -7.44
N ALA A 125 -4.52 1.32 -8.37
CA ALA A 125 -4.56 0.96 -9.79
C ALA A 125 -3.43 0.00 -10.20
N ASN A 126 -2.43 -0.21 -9.32
CA ASN A 126 -1.27 -1.06 -9.55
C ASN A 126 -0.71 -0.94 -10.98
N GLU A 127 -0.36 0.29 -11.38
CA GLU A 127 0.26 0.61 -12.68
C GLU A 127 -0.63 0.37 -13.91
N ALA A 128 -1.94 0.12 -13.75
CA ALA A 128 -2.80 -0.36 -14.83
C ALA A 128 -3.42 0.75 -15.70
N TRP A 129 -3.26 2.03 -15.33
CA TRP A 129 -3.94 3.13 -16.01
C TRP A 129 -3.01 3.93 -16.93
N THR A 130 -3.62 4.77 -17.75
CA THR A 130 -2.93 5.76 -18.58
C THR A 130 -3.26 7.17 -18.11
N LEU A 131 -2.44 8.15 -18.51
CA LEU A 131 -2.70 9.57 -18.21
C LEU A 131 -4.05 10.04 -18.81
N GLU A 132 -4.40 9.55 -20.00
CA GLU A 132 -5.66 9.88 -20.67
C GLU A 132 -6.85 9.37 -19.87
N GLN A 133 -6.75 8.17 -19.30
CA GLN A 133 -7.79 7.61 -18.43
C GLN A 133 -7.95 8.42 -17.15
N ILE A 134 -6.86 8.81 -16.52
CA ILE A 134 -6.90 9.66 -15.31
C ILE A 134 -7.61 10.98 -15.62
N LYS A 135 -7.23 11.65 -16.72
CA LYS A 135 -7.85 12.90 -17.16
C LYS A 135 -9.34 12.75 -17.44
N LEU A 136 -9.71 11.64 -18.07
CA LEU A 136 -11.11 11.37 -18.42
C LEU A 136 -11.99 11.10 -17.19
N TRP A 137 -11.42 10.44 -16.18
CA TRP A 137 -12.21 9.95 -15.05
C TRP A 137 -12.18 10.86 -13.83
N GLN A 138 -11.25 11.81 -13.72
CA GLN A 138 -11.01 12.56 -12.48
C GLN A 138 -12.23 13.31 -11.94
N GLU A 139 -13.08 13.91 -12.80
CA GLU A 139 -14.31 14.58 -12.36
C GLU A 139 -15.28 13.60 -11.70
N GLU A 140 -15.42 12.41 -12.29
CA GLU A 140 -16.29 11.39 -11.75
C GLU A 140 -15.71 10.75 -10.50
N LEU A 141 -14.40 10.48 -10.45
CA LEU A 141 -13.72 9.98 -9.26
C LEU A 141 -13.91 10.94 -8.08
N LEU A 142 -13.79 12.24 -8.33
CA LEU A 142 -14.04 13.26 -7.32
C LEU A 142 -15.52 13.23 -6.88
N SER A 143 -16.47 13.16 -7.81
CA SER A 143 -17.90 13.09 -7.51
C SER A 143 -18.30 11.85 -6.71
N LEU A 144 -17.59 10.73 -6.91
CA LEU A 144 -17.73 9.49 -6.16
C LEU A 144 -16.98 9.51 -4.81
N ASN A 145 -16.45 10.68 -4.41
CA ASN A 145 -15.70 10.86 -3.16
C ASN A 145 -14.51 9.92 -3.03
N VAL A 146 -13.76 9.73 -4.13
CA VAL A 146 -12.44 9.08 -4.11
C VAL A 146 -11.45 10.05 -3.50
N SER A 147 -10.76 9.61 -2.46
CA SER A 147 -9.85 10.45 -1.67
C SER A 147 -8.40 10.37 -2.13
N LEU A 148 -8.02 9.28 -2.80
CA LEU A 148 -6.65 9.02 -3.25
C LEU A 148 -6.64 8.00 -4.38
N ILE A 149 -5.71 8.18 -5.33
CA ILE A 149 -5.36 7.18 -6.35
C ILE A 149 -3.90 6.77 -6.11
N GLU A 150 -3.67 5.50 -5.83
CA GLU A 150 -2.35 4.90 -5.62
C GLU A 150 -1.85 4.31 -6.93
N GLN A 151 -0.63 4.64 -7.28
CA GLN A 151 0.16 4.18 -8.44
C GLN A 151 -0.67 3.93 -9.72
N PRO A 152 -1.26 4.98 -10.31
CA PRO A 152 -2.07 4.79 -11.52
C PRO A 152 -1.24 4.44 -12.75
N LEU A 153 -0.04 5.02 -12.88
CA LEU A 153 0.85 4.83 -14.04
C LEU A 153 1.97 3.83 -13.74
N PRO A 154 2.50 3.14 -14.76
CA PRO A 154 3.69 2.32 -14.62
C PRO A 154 4.86 3.09 -14.00
N ALA A 155 5.60 2.46 -13.09
CA ALA A 155 6.80 3.02 -12.45
C ALA A 155 7.77 3.60 -13.50
N GLY A 156 8.28 4.78 -13.21
CA GLY A 156 9.13 5.53 -14.15
C GLY A 156 8.38 6.30 -15.26
N LYS A 157 7.03 6.29 -15.27
CA LYS A 157 6.19 7.10 -16.16
C LYS A 157 5.53 8.31 -15.47
N ASP A 158 5.82 8.52 -14.19
CA ASP A 158 5.18 9.54 -13.34
C ASP A 158 5.45 10.97 -13.79
N SER A 159 6.54 11.22 -14.56
CA SER A 159 6.86 12.54 -15.09
C SER A 159 5.73 13.17 -15.90
N SER A 160 4.85 12.35 -16.50
CA SER A 160 3.68 12.82 -17.22
C SER A 160 2.61 13.46 -16.31
N LEU A 161 2.64 13.16 -15.00
CA LEU A 161 1.73 13.73 -14.01
C LEU A 161 2.10 15.15 -13.61
N SER A 162 3.36 15.57 -13.76
CA SER A 162 3.86 16.88 -13.28
C SER A 162 3.22 18.10 -13.94
N ASN A 163 2.69 17.95 -15.15
CA ASN A 163 2.05 19.02 -15.92
C ASN A 163 0.52 18.90 -16.01
N PHE A 164 -0.07 18.20 -15.06
CA PHE A 164 -1.49 17.91 -15.03
C PHE A 164 -2.07 18.30 -13.67
N GLU A 165 -3.15 19.07 -13.68
CA GLU A 165 -3.87 19.44 -12.46
C GLU A 165 -4.72 18.26 -11.97
N HIS A 166 -4.41 17.77 -10.78
CA HIS A 166 -5.08 16.62 -10.17
C HIS A 166 -6.28 17.07 -9.33
N MET A 167 -7.47 16.60 -9.69
CA MET A 167 -8.68 16.78 -8.86
C MET A 167 -8.70 15.80 -7.68
N VAL A 168 -8.13 14.63 -7.85
CA VAL A 168 -7.95 13.61 -6.80
C VAL A 168 -6.45 13.45 -6.57
N PRO A 169 -5.96 13.47 -5.32
CA PRO A 169 -4.57 13.24 -4.99
C PRO A 169 -4.04 11.91 -5.54
N ILE A 170 -2.78 11.91 -5.98
CA ILE A 170 -2.08 10.71 -6.46
C ILE A 170 -0.93 10.38 -5.51
N CYS A 171 -0.78 9.09 -5.20
CA CYS A 171 0.28 8.55 -4.36
C CYS A 171 1.13 7.57 -5.16
N ALA A 172 2.44 7.60 -4.95
CA ALA A 172 3.37 6.59 -5.47
C ALA A 172 3.38 5.35 -4.55
N ASP A 173 3.54 4.17 -5.15
CA ASP A 173 3.86 2.89 -4.50
C ASP A 173 5.03 2.25 -5.26
N GLU A 174 4.80 1.62 -6.41
CA GLU A 174 5.85 0.97 -7.21
C GLU A 174 6.97 1.96 -7.64
N SER A 175 6.64 3.24 -7.78
CA SER A 175 7.63 4.29 -8.10
C SER A 175 8.55 4.68 -6.94
N CYS A 176 8.32 4.16 -5.73
CA CYS A 176 9.19 4.38 -4.56
C CYS A 176 10.28 3.32 -4.40
N HIS A 177 10.39 2.36 -5.32
CA HIS A 177 11.37 1.25 -5.27
C HIS A 177 12.59 1.46 -6.15
#